data_bfdd8f9878bf10eb9da2b3fdb16ae92d
#
_entry.id   bfdd8f9878bf10eb9da2b3fdb16ae92d
#
_cell.length_a   1.000
_cell.length_b   1.000
_cell.length_c   1.000
_cell.angle_alpha   90.00
_cell.angle_beta   90.00
_cell.angle_gamma   90.00
#
_symmetry.space_group_name_H-M   'P 1'
#
loop_
_entity.id
_entity.type
_entity.pdbx_description
1 polymer ?
#
loop_
_entity_poly.entity_id
_entity_poly.type
_entity_poly.pdbx_seq_one_letter_code
_entity_poly.pdbx_strand_id
1 'polypeptide(L)'
;MPPAYRRSAAFSVSRLLAEESKNREEVLSFLLPEIHRPFIQVTELSPRDNIKRRKKFGATDCISTLQTILTNTDPSPALLSTVFTPIAPALYVILECLDSKRTTDPALKETVKGLLGTWSRIISAQEVEEMCWCIIEGEGGYWKVDIAGEIIQTARYFFILCTLARMLILASLQA
;
A
#
# COMPACT_ATOMS: atom_id res chain seq x y z
N MET A 1 15.19 -6.59 -13.43
CA MET A 1 16.30 -6.96 -12.52
C MET A 1 16.19 -8.44 -12.20
N PRO A 2 17.24 -9.28 -12.34
CA PRO A 2 17.21 -10.69 -12.03
C PRO A 2 16.87 -10.98 -10.57
N PRO A 3 16.20 -12.11 -10.24
CA PRO A 3 15.74 -12.42 -8.88
C PRO A 3 16.86 -12.46 -7.84
N ALA A 4 18.04 -12.93 -8.21
CA ALA A 4 19.20 -12.99 -7.33
C ALA A 4 19.65 -11.61 -6.85
N TYR A 5 19.67 -10.63 -7.76
CA TYR A 5 20.02 -9.24 -7.41
C TYR A 5 18.98 -8.56 -6.52
N ARG A 6 17.69 -8.89 -6.70
CA ARG A 6 16.64 -8.37 -5.82
C ARG A 6 16.82 -8.84 -4.38
N ARG A 7 17.15 -10.12 -4.18
CA ARG A 7 17.40 -10.68 -2.84
C ARG A 7 18.65 -10.06 -2.19
N SER A 8 19.74 -9.95 -2.95
CA SER A 8 20.96 -9.32 -2.43
C SER A 8 20.72 -7.85 -2.06
N ALA A 9 20.00 -7.11 -2.90
CA ALA A 9 19.64 -5.71 -2.62
C ALA A 9 18.74 -5.61 -1.38
N ALA A 10 17.70 -6.47 -1.28
CA ALA A 10 16.84 -6.51 -0.11
C ALA A 10 17.60 -6.83 1.17
N PHE A 11 18.50 -7.82 1.13
CA PHE A 11 19.37 -8.14 2.26
C PHE A 11 20.27 -6.97 2.65
N SER A 12 20.87 -6.27 1.68
CA SER A 12 21.69 -5.09 1.96
C SER A 12 20.87 -3.97 2.60
N VAL A 13 19.67 -3.69 2.05
CA VAL A 13 18.74 -2.71 2.62
C VAL A 13 18.34 -3.12 4.03
N SER A 14 18.03 -4.38 4.26
CA SER A 14 17.66 -4.87 5.60
C SER A 14 18.75 -4.67 6.64
N ARG A 15 19.99 -4.89 6.26
CA ARG A 15 21.16 -4.63 7.14
C ARG A 15 21.34 -3.17 7.46
N LEU A 16 21.08 -2.28 6.49
CA LEU A 16 21.12 -0.83 6.69
C LEU A 16 19.94 -0.32 7.53
N LEU A 17 18.80 -1.00 7.50
CA LEU A 17 17.62 -0.67 8.29
C LEU A 17 17.65 -1.29 9.71
N ALA A 18 18.63 -2.14 10.02
CA ALA A 18 18.80 -2.70 11.36
C ALA A 18 18.99 -1.56 12.38
N GLU A 19 18.43 -1.73 13.58
CA GLU A 19 18.43 -0.70 14.64
C GLU A 19 19.83 -0.21 15.01
N GLU A 20 20.82 -1.08 14.93
CA GLU A 20 22.23 -0.79 15.26
C GLU A 20 22.98 -0.06 14.13
N SER A 21 22.34 0.12 12.96
CA SER A 21 23.01 0.78 11.82
C SER A 21 23.08 2.29 12.01
N LYS A 22 24.29 2.84 11.95
CA LYS A 22 24.52 4.31 12.01
C LYS A 22 23.87 5.07 10.86
N ASN A 23 23.60 4.40 9.73
CA ASN A 23 23.05 5.01 8.52
C ASN A 23 21.54 4.75 8.38
N ARG A 24 20.89 4.18 9.40
CA ARG A 24 19.46 3.82 9.36
C ARG A 24 18.57 5.00 9.00
N GLU A 25 18.74 6.13 9.69
CA GLU A 25 17.90 7.31 9.48
C GLU A 25 18.09 7.90 8.08
N GLU A 26 19.33 7.94 7.58
CA GLU A 26 19.62 8.40 6.24
C GLU A 26 18.97 7.50 5.18
N VAL A 27 19.08 6.17 5.32
CA VAL A 27 18.44 5.20 4.41
C VAL A 27 16.92 5.32 4.47
N LEU A 28 16.32 5.45 5.66
CA LEU A 28 14.88 5.65 5.81
C LEU A 28 14.41 6.94 5.15
N SER A 29 15.15 8.04 5.29
CA SER A 29 14.80 9.34 4.67
C SER A 29 14.71 9.29 3.14
N PHE A 30 15.46 8.41 2.49
CA PHE A 30 15.38 8.18 1.03
C PHE A 30 14.33 7.13 0.66
N LEU A 31 14.23 6.05 1.44
CA LEU A 31 13.40 4.89 1.11
C LEU A 31 11.90 5.16 1.36
N LEU A 32 11.57 5.75 2.52
CA LEU A 32 10.18 5.96 2.92
C LEU A 32 9.38 6.82 1.94
N PRO A 33 9.88 7.98 1.46
CA PRO A 33 9.14 8.78 0.50
C PRO A 33 8.80 8.03 -0.79
N GLU A 34 9.72 7.18 -1.29
CA GLU A 34 9.49 6.42 -2.52
C GLU A 34 8.50 5.27 -2.33
N ILE A 35 8.54 4.57 -1.18
CA ILE A 35 7.63 3.47 -0.86
C ILE A 35 6.25 3.99 -0.49
N HIS A 36 6.16 5.07 0.30
CA HIS A 36 4.89 5.59 0.82
C HIS A 36 4.12 6.43 -0.20
N ARG A 37 4.83 7.07 -1.17
CA ARG A 37 4.21 7.96 -2.16
C ARG A 37 2.96 7.39 -2.83
N PRO A 38 2.92 6.14 -3.34
CA PRO A 38 1.73 5.62 -3.99
C PRO A 38 0.53 5.50 -3.07
N PHE A 39 0.74 5.42 -1.75
CA PHE A 39 -0.32 5.18 -0.77
C PHE A 39 -0.84 6.46 -0.11
N ILE A 40 0.01 7.48 0.02
CA ILE A 40 -0.29 8.71 0.79
C ILE A 40 -0.70 9.84 -0.14
N GLN A 41 -0.11 9.93 -1.34
CA GLN A 41 -0.42 11.01 -2.28
C GLN A 41 -1.58 10.63 -3.19
N VAL A 42 -2.72 11.30 -3.01
CA VAL A 42 -3.76 11.37 -4.05
C VAL A 42 -3.10 11.99 -5.28
N THR A 43 -2.86 11.20 -6.30
CA THR A 43 -2.34 11.70 -7.56
C THR A 43 -3.46 12.50 -8.21
N GLU A 44 -3.55 13.81 -7.92
CA GLU A 44 -4.29 14.73 -8.76
C GLU A 44 -3.64 14.66 -10.15
N LEU A 45 -4.30 13.92 -11.01
CA LEU A 45 -3.89 13.77 -12.41
C LEU A 45 -4.09 15.10 -13.12
N SER A 46 -3.13 16.00 -13.03
CA SER A 46 -3.04 17.10 -13.98
C SER A 46 -2.69 16.50 -15.35
N PRO A 47 -3.56 16.68 -16.37
CA PRO A 47 -3.34 16.08 -17.69
C PRO A 47 -2.06 16.53 -18.40
N ARG A 48 -1.40 17.59 -17.90
CA ARG A 48 -0.23 18.22 -18.54
C ARG A 48 1.12 17.64 -18.12
N ASP A 49 1.20 16.84 -17.03
CA ASP A 49 2.46 16.28 -16.53
C ASP A 49 2.86 14.92 -17.12
N ASN A 50 2.12 14.43 -18.12
CA ASN A 50 2.33 13.10 -18.71
C ASN A 50 3.61 12.95 -19.55
N ILE A 51 4.34 14.03 -19.87
CA ILE A 51 5.42 13.99 -20.89
C ILE A 51 6.82 13.77 -20.30
N LYS A 52 7.03 13.89 -18.97
CA LYS A 52 8.35 13.71 -18.32
C LYS A 52 8.36 12.71 -17.16
N ARG A 53 7.47 11.73 -17.14
CA ARG A 53 7.46 10.74 -16.07
C ARG A 53 8.60 9.73 -16.24
N ARG A 54 9.66 9.86 -15.44
CA ARG A 54 10.41 8.69 -14.99
C ARG A 54 9.37 7.67 -14.51
N LYS A 55 9.52 6.41 -14.95
CA LYS A 55 8.63 5.30 -14.59
C LYS A 55 8.40 5.32 -13.07
N LYS A 56 7.31 5.93 -12.62
CA LYS A 56 6.97 6.01 -11.20
C LYS A 56 6.64 4.60 -10.75
N PHE A 57 7.18 4.17 -9.62
CA PHE A 57 6.79 2.92 -8.98
C PHE A 57 5.29 3.00 -8.65
N GLY A 58 4.53 2.02 -9.13
CA GLY A 58 3.12 1.86 -8.81
C GLY A 58 2.93 1.24 -7.43
N ALA A 59 1.69 1.23 -6.93
CA ALA A 59 1.35 0.58 -5.67
C ALA A 59 1.73 -0.92 -5.67
N THR A 60 1.49 -1.62 -6.78
CA THR A 60 1.87 -3.03 -6.97
C THR A 60 3.38 -3.25 -6.85
N ASP A 61 4.20 -2.38 -7.46
CA ASP A 61 5.67 -2.47 -7.36
C ASP A 61 6.14 -2.26 -5.91
N CYS A 62 5.52 -1.30 -5.20
CA CYS A 62 5.84 -1.02 -3.80
C CYS A 62 5.43 -2.18 -2.88
N ILE A 63 4.26 -2.79 -3.07
CA ILE A 63 3.82 -3.99 -2.34
C ILE A 63 4.82 -5.14 -2.55
N SER A 64 5.24 -5.39 -3.79
CA SER A 64 6.25 -6.42 -4.10
C SER A 64 7.61 -6.13 -3.45
N THR A 65 8.01 -4.85 -3.39
CA THR A 65 9.24 -4.42 -2.73
C THR A 65 9.16 -4.63 -1.22
N LEU A 66 8.05 -4.23 -0.59
CA LEU A 66 7.79 -4.45 0.83
C LEU A 66 7.83 -5.93 1.20
N GLN A 67 7.18 -6.79 0.40
CA GLN A 67 7.25 -8.23 0.58
C GLN A 67 8.69 -8.74 0.51
N THR A 68 9.47 -8.26 -0.47
CA THR A 68 10.85 -8.67 -0.64
C THR A 68 11.72 -8.23 0.55
N ILE A 69 11.49 -7.03 1.09
CA ILE A 69 12.17 -6.56 2.31
C ILE A 69 11.82 -7.46 3.48
N LEU A 70 10.55 -7.68 3.78
CA LEU A 70 10.12 -8.51 4.92
C LEU A 70 10.61 -9.97 4.83
N THR A 71 10.64 -10.53 3.63
CA THR A 71 11.09 -11.92 3.44
C THR A 71 12.58 -12.11 3.72
N ASN A 72 13.36 -11.02 3.66
CA ASN A 72 14.82 -11.06 3.82
C ASN A 72 15.34 -10.29 5.05
N THR A 73 14.43 -9.89 5.95
CA THR A 73 14.73 -9.15 7.18
C THR A 73 14.14 -9.87 8.37
N ASP A 74 14.77 -9.75 9.54
CA ASP A 74 14.06 -10.00 10.80
C ASP A 74 13.17 -8.80 11.10
N PRO A 75 11.84 -8.97 11.08
CA PRO A 75 10.92 -7.86 11.23
C PRO A 75 10.92 -7.39 12.69
N SER A 76 11.68 -6.32 12.99
CA SER A 76 11.61 -5.67 14.29
C SER A 76 10.35 -4.80 14.39
N PRO A 77 9.76 -4.62 15.61
CA PRO A 77 8.63 -3.73 15.81
C PRO A 77 8.90 -2.31 15.32
N ALA A 78 10.10 -1.77 15.59
CA ALA A 78 10.48 -0.43 15.17
C ALA A 78 10.56 -0.27 13.64
N LEU A 79 11.03 -1.29 12.92
CA LEU A 79 11.05 -1.29 11.46
C LEU A 79 9.62 -1.31 10.90
N LEU A 80 8.77 -2.17 11.46
CA LEU A 80 7.38 -2.31 11.01
C LEU A 80 6.56 -1.07 11.31
N SER A 81 6.70 -0.48 12.51
CA SER A 81 6.04 0.78 12.86
C SER A 81 6.43 1.89 11.88
N THR A 82 7.72 2.04 11.57
CA THR A 82 8.21 3.09 10.69
C THR A 82 7.78 2.89 9.21
N VAL A 83 7.84 1.65 8.71
CA VAL A 83 7.64 1.37 7.28
C VAL A 83 6.18 1.07 6.95
N PHE A 84 5.48 0.33 7.82
CA PHE A 84 4.13 -0.19 7.52
C PHE A 84 3.00 0.60 8.16
N THR A 85 3.14 1.07 9.42
CA THR A 85 2.04 1.75 10.12
C THR A 85 1.46 2.92 9.31
N PRO A 86 2.28 3.79 8.65
CA PRO A 86 1.72 4.92 7.87
C PRO A 86 0.91 4.50 6.64
N ILE A 87 1.13 3.30 6.10
CA ILE A 87 0.46 2.81 4.88
C ILE A 87 -0.53 1.67 5.16
N ALA A 88 -0.60 1.18 6.40
CA ALA A 88 -1.48 0.08 6.78
C ALA A 88 -2.96 0.35 6.46
N PRO A 89 -3.51 1.57 6.69
CA PRO A 89 -4.88 1.89 6.29
C PRO A 89 -5.09 1.73 4.78
N ALA A 90 -4.15 2.21 3.96
CA ALA A 90 -4.25 2.07 2.50
C ALA A 90 -4.14 0.61 2.06
N LEU A 91 -3.24 -0.19 2.65
CA LEU A 91 -3.13 -1.62 2.36
C LEU A 91 -4.40 -2.39 2.71
N TYR A 92 -5.07 -2.03 3.82
CA TYR A 92 -6.35 -2.62 4.20
C TYR A 92 -7.44 -2.33 3.18
N VAL A 93 -7.60 -1.07 2.75
CA VAL A 93 -8.60 -0.69 1.74
C VAL A 93 -8.28 -1.33 0.38
N ILE A 94 -6.99 -1.47 0.03
CA ILE A 94 -6.56 -2.24 -1.15
C ILE A 94 -6.99 -3.70 -1.03
N LEU A 95 -6.79 -4.34 0.13
CA LEU A 95 -7.21 -5.72 0.36
C LEU A 95 -8.72 -5.89 0.18
N GLU A 96 -9.54 -4.99 0.73
CA GLU A 96 -11.00 -4.98 0.51
C GLU A 96 -11.36 -4.82 -0.97
N CYS A 97 -10.66 -3.93 -1.67
CA CYS A 97 -10.86 -3.75 -3.11
C CYS A 97 -10.54 -5.03 -3.89
N LEU A 98 -9.46 -5.72 -3.54
CA LEU A 98 -9.07 -7.00 -4.15
C LEU A 98 -10.07 -8.13 -3.82
N ASP A 99 -10.62 -8.15 -2.60
CA ASP A 99 -11.62 -9.14 -2.17
C ASP A 99 -12.96 -8.95 -2.89
N SER A 100 -13.35 -7.72 -3.14
CA SER A 100 -14.63 -7.40 -3.80
C SER A 100 -14.66 -7.78 -5.28
N LYS A 101 -13.50 -7.98 -5.92
CA LYS A 101 -13.38 -8.26 -7.36
C LYS A 101 -12.94 -9.71 -7.61
N ARG A 102 -13.81 -10.50 -8.25
CA ARG A 102 -13.55 -11.91 -8.58
C ARG A 102 -12.42 -12.15 -9.61
N THR A 103 -11.95 -11.10 -10.29
CA THR A 103 -10.98 -11.17 -11.38
C THR A 103 -9.58 -10.69 -11.00
N THR A 104 -9.32 -10.43 -9.72
CA THR A 104 -8.03 -9.94 -9.24
C THR A 104 -7.00 -11.05 -9.15
N ASP A 105 -5.73 -10.69 -9.32
CA ASP A 105 -4.59 -11.58 -9.13
C ASP A 105 -4.58 -12.13 -7.69
N PRO A 106 -4.80 -13.44 -7.49
CA PRO A 106 -4.82 -14.05 -6.16
C PRO A 106 -3.46 -13.93 -5.45
N ALA A 107 -2.35 -13.88 -6.19
CA ALA A 107 -1.02 -13.75 -5.61
C ALA A 107 -0.82 -12.38 -4.96
N LEU A 108 -1.30 -11.31 -5.58
CA LEU A 108 -1.24 -9.97 -5.03
C LEU A 108 -2.09 -9.84 -3.77
N LYS A 109 -3.31 -10.41 -3.78
CA LYS A 109 -4.18 -10.45 -2.61
C LYS A 109 -3.51 -11.16 -1.42
N GLU A 110 -2.97 -12.36 -1.64
CA GLU A 110 -2.27 -13.10 -0.58
C GLU A 110 -1.02 -12.37 -0.10
N THR A 111 -0.33 -11.62 -0.98
CA THR A 111 0.80 -10.77 -0.59
C THR A 111 0.35 -9.67 0.36
N VAL A 112 -0.68 -8.89 0.01
CA VAL A 112 -1.19 -7.80 0.87
C VAL A 112 -1.69 -8.35 2.21
N LYS A 113 -2.43 -9.46 2.19
CA LYS A 113 -2.91 -10.15 3.39
C LYS A 113 -1.75 -10.61 4.28
N GLY A 114 -0.69 -11.18 3.68
CA GLY A 114 0.51 -11.59 4.39
C GLY A 114 1.26 -10.43 5.03
N LEU A 115 1.38 -9.30 4.34
CA LEU A 115 1.99 -8.08 4.86
C LEU A 115 1.23 -7.54 6.08
N LEU A 116 -0.09 -7.36 5.98
CA LEU A 116 -0.94 -6.91 7.08
C LEU A 116 -0.94 -7.91 8.24
N GLY A 117 -0.98 -9.22 7.95
CA GLY A 117 -0.92 -10.26 8.97
C GLY A 117 0.42 -10.31 9.72
N THR A 118 1.53 -10.03 9.05
CA THR A 118 2.85 -9.92 9.71
C THR A 118 2.92 -8.67 10.57
N TRP A 119 2.49 -7.53 10.02
CA TRP A 119 2.45 -6.27 10.73
C TRP A 119 1.58 -6.37 12.00
N SER A 120 0.34 -6.85 11.91
CA SER A 120 -0.60 -6.93 13.04
C SER A 120 -0.18 -7.88 14.17
N ARG A 121 0.70 -8.85 13.89
CA ARG A 121 1.22 -9.79 14.93
C ARG A 121 2.38 -9.21 15.74
N ILE A 122 3.09 -8.23 15.20
CA ILE A 122 4.34 -7.73 15.77
C ILE A 122 4.13 -6.36 16.40
N ILE A 123 3.23 -5.57 15.86
CA ILE A 123 2.91 -4.20 16.32
C ILE A 123 2.06 -4.24 17.59
N SER A 124 2.14 -3.18 18.39
CA SER A 124 1.36 -3.03 19.61
C SER A 124 -0.15 -2.97 19.32
N ALA A 125 -0.96 -3.44 20.25
CA ALA A 125 -2.42 -3.36 20.14
C ALA A 125 -2.92 -1.91 19.98
N GLN A 126 -2.23 -0.95 20.60
CA GLN A 126 -2.55 0.46 20.48
C GLN A 126 -2.37 0.97 19.05
N GLU A 127 -1.26 0.65 18.37
CA GLU A 127 -1.03 1.06 16.97
C GLU A 127 -2.05 0.42 16.02
N VAL A 128 -2.47 -0.83 16.29
CA VAL A 128 -3.54 -1.48 15.54
C VAL A 128 -4.88 -0.77 15.75
N GLU A 129 -5.20 -0.36 16.97
CA GLU A 129 -6.42 0.40 17.28
C GLU A 129 -6.41 1.75 16.55
N GLU A 130 -5.31 2.50 16.63
CA GLU A 130 -5.13 3.77 15.92
C GLU A 130 -5.34 3.59 14.40
N MET A 131 -4.77 2.54 13.80
CA MET A 131 -4.97 2.21 12.40
C MET A 131 -6.44 1.92 12.07
N CYS A 132 -7.17 1.21 12.95
CA CYS A 132 -8.59 0.96 12.75
C CYS A 132 -9.39 2.27 12.75
N TRP A 133 -9.07 3.22 13.62
CA TRP A 133 -9.68 4.55 13.62
C TRP A 133 -9.38 5.31 12.33
N CYS A 134 -8.13 5.31 11.85
CA CYS A 134 -7.78 5.90 10.55
C CYS A 134 -8.61 5.33 9.39
N ILE A 135 -8.86 4.01 9.39
CA ILE A 135 -9.72 3.38 8.37
C ILE A 135 -11.16 3.88 8.48
N ILE A 136 -11.72 3.95 9.69
CA ILE A 136 -13.08 4.42 9.95
C ILE A 136 -13.24 5.88 9.50
N GLU A 137 -12.22 6.71 9.72
CA GLU A 137 -12.16 8.11 9.29
C GLU A 137 -11.92 8.27 7.78
N GLY A 138 -11.60 7.18 7.08
CA GLY A 138 -11.43 7.13 5.63
C GLY A 138 -10.05 7.57 5.13
N GLU A 139 -9.03 7.50 5.98
CA GLU A 139 -7.65 7.89 5.61
C GLU A 139 -6.97 6.92 4.65
N GLY A 140 -7.44 5.67 4.54
CA GLY A 140 -6.88 4.67 3.62
C GLY A 140 -7.01 5.00 2.13
N GLY A 141 -7.73 6.06 1.80
CA GLY A 141 -7.96 6.47 0.40
C GLY A 141 -8.98 5.60 -0.32
N TYR A 142 -9.13 5.83 -1.62
CA TYR A 142 -10.02 5.06 -2.49
C TYR A 142 -9.23 4.39 -3.59
N TRP A 143 -9.42 3.11 -3.76
CA TRP A 143 -8.63 2.28 -4.65
C TRP A 143 -9.51 1.55 -5.66
N LYS A 144 -9.00 1.35 -6.85
CA LYS A 144 -9.59 0.49 -7.88
C LYS A 144 -8.50 -0.31 -8.58
N VAL A 145 -8.91 -1.44 -9.11
CA VAL A 145 -8.07 -2.21 -10.05
C VAL A 145 -8.51 -1.81 -11.45
N ASP A 146 -7.58 -1.42 -12.30
CA ASP A 146 -7.84 -1.07 -13.68
C ASP A 146 -7.99 -2.32 -14.56
N ILE A 147 -8.18 -2.11 -15.88
CA ILE A 147 -8.35 -3.19 -16.86
C ILE A 147 -7.06 -4.03 -17.01
N ALA A 148 -5.90 -3.43 -16.75
CA ALA A 148 -4.60 -4.10 -16.80
C ALA A 148 -4.27 -4.88 -15.52
N GLY A 149 -5.12 -4.80 -14.48
CA GLY A 149 -4.89 -5.41 -13.17
C GLY A 149 -4.04 -4.55 -12.23
N GLU A 150 -3.70 -3.31 -12.61
CA GLU A 150 -2.93 -2.39 -11.78
C GLU A 150 -3.81 -1.75 -10.70
N ILE A 151 -3.24 -1.61 -9.49
CA ILE A 151 -3.90 -0.92 -8.39
C ILE A 151 -3.64 0.57 -8.53
N ILE A 152 -4.71 1.35 -8.66
CA ILE A 152 -4.65 2.80 -8.80
C ILE A 152 -5.51 3.49 -7.74
N GLN A 153 -4.97 4.55 -7.15
CA GLN A 153 -5.71 5.41 -6.24
C GLN A 153 -6.67 6.31 -7.03
N THR A 154 -7.89 6.50 -6.50
CA THR A 154 -8.91 7.34 -7.14
C THR A 154 -9.28 8.51 -6.24
N ALA A 155 -9.68 9.64 -6.84
CA ALA A 155 -10.17 10.77 -6.08
C ALA A 155 -11.50 10.44 -5.35
N ARG A 156 -11.67 10.98 -4.16
CA ARG A 156 -12.85 10.79 -3.29
C ARG A 156 -14.20 11.02 -3.99
N TYR A 157 -14.25 11.97 -4.91
CA TYR A 157 -15.46 12.33 -5.65
C TYR A 157 -16.02 11.21 -6.53
N PHE A 158 -15.14 10.38 -7.10
CA PHE A 158 -15.57 9.30 -7.97
C PHE A 158 -16.31 8.20 -7.21
N PHE A 159 -15.91 7.92 -5.97
CA PHE A 159 -16.53 6.89 -5.14
C PHE A 159 -17.91 7.33 -4.64
N ILE A 160 -18.08 8.61 -4.24
CA ILE A 160 -19.36 9.17 -3.81
C ILE A 160 -20.37 9.11 -4.97
N LEU A 161 -19.96 9.47 -6.19
CA LEU A 161 -20.82 9.39 -7.38
C LEU A 161 -21.22 7.96 -7.71
N CYS A 162 -20.30 6.99 -7.61
CA CYS A 162 -20.60 5.58 -7.82
C CYS A 162 -21.54 5.01 -6.73
N THR A 163 -21.37 5.42 -5.47
CA THR A 163 -22.22 4.97 -4.36
C THR A 163 -23.63 5.58 -4.47
N LEU A 164 -23.74 6.87 -4.81
CA LEU A 164 -25.01 7.54 -5.05
C LEU A 164 -25.73 6.96 -6.27
N ALA A 165 -25.03 6.70 -7.38
CA ALA A 165 -25.61 6.06 -8.55
C ALA A 165 -26.11 4.64 -8.23
N ARG A 166 -25.38 3.89 -7.42
CA ARG A 166 -25.79 2.55 -6.97
C ARG A 166 -27.00 2.57 -6.06
N MET A 167 -27.11 3.55 -5.15
CA MET A 167 -28.29 3.76 -4.30
C MET A 167 -29.50 4.19 -5.11
N LEU A 168 -29.33 5.05 -6.11
CA LEU A 168 -30.43 5.48 -7.00
C LEU A 168 -30.95 4.32 -7.86
N ILE A 169 -30.07 3.46 -8.37
CA ILE A 169 -30.45 2.27 -9.13
C ILE A 169 -31.22 1.27 -8.23
N LEU A 170 -30.75 1.06 -6.99
CA LEU A 170 -31.45 0.17 -6.05
C LEU A 170 -32.81 0.74 -5.63
N ALA A 171 -32.92 2.04 -5.44
CA ALA A 171 -34.19 2.68 -5.12
C ALA A 171 -35.19 2.61 -6.30
N SER A 172 -34.70 2.68 -7.56
CA SER A 172 -35.55 2.57 -8.75
C SER A 172 -36.02 1.13 -9.06
N LEU A 173 -35.39 0.12 -8.47
CA LEU A 173 -35.78 -1.29 -8.60
C LEU A 173 -36.81 -1.73 -7.54
N GLN A 174 -37.06 -0.89 -6.53
CA GLN A 174 -38.02 -1.15 -5.45
C GLN A 174 -39.32 -0.37 -5.60
N ALA A 175 -39.45 0.46 -6.62
CA ALA A 175 -40.64 1.22 -6.99
C ALA A 175 -41.38 0.57 -8.17
#